data_379fa3f39cc8dfb7f1cd75aa7b302a49
#
_entry.id   379fa3f39cc8dfb7f1cd75aa7b302a49
#
_cell.length_a   1.000
_cell.length_b   1.000
_cell.length_c   1.000
_cell.angle_alpha   90.00
_cell.angle_beta   90.00
_cell.angle_gamma   90.00
#
_symmetry.space_group_name_H-M   'P 1'
#
loop_
_entity.id
_entity.type
_entity.pdbx_description
1 polymer ?
#
loop_
_entity_poly.entity_id
_entity_poly.type
_entity_poly.pdbx_seq_one_letter_code
_entity_poly.pdbx_strand_id
1 'polypeptide(L)'
;MINMKSPRCFVATVILVLACSAPYRAQAQPTSPKEPGAPWPEWELTDFQPKSLRFNETYGLNHFRGRVTLVALLATWCPYCQVQLEKMEQMRKEFAANRIEVNFIAVNIASGAPEQDEFTSRCSFPLFQDTELVDAFGLHQGGKDDYYIYNERGELTDFFPFRGERESDLASPMGYANLKQAILDAPFKSRLAVDTVAAVKIDGITGRTYRIDFTEDLVDKKQWKPLKTVTIDVDQFIYVDFEATRLR
;
A
#
# COMPACT_ATOMS: atom_id res chain seq x y z
N MET A 1 -29.54 15.55 -64.21
CA MET A 1 -30.33 15.67 -62.96
C MET A 1 -29.58 14.91 -61.91
N ILE A 2 -28.86 15.64 -61.04
CA ILE A 2 -28.08 15.10 -59.94
C ILE A 2 -28.95 15.21 -58.70
N ASN A 3 -29.32 14.06 -58.15
CA ASN A 3 -30.19 13.99 -56.99
C ASN A 3 -29.29 14.02 -55.71
N MET A 4 -29.23 15.19 -55.07
CA MET A 4 -28.52 15.37 -53.78
C MET A 4 -29.37 14.81 -52.65
N LYS A 5 -28.95 13.67 -52.09
CA LYS A 5 -29.50 13.15 -50.85
C LYS A 5 -28.93 13.95 -49.67
N SER A 6 -29.81 14.57 -48.91
CA SER A 6 -29.50 15.33 -47.70
C SER A 6 -28.88 14.45 -46.62
N PRO A 7 -27.94 14.97 -45.83
CA PRO A 7 -27.37 14.23 -44.70
C PRO A 7 -28.42 14.09 -43.58
N ARG A 8 -28.74 12.86 -43.21
CA ARG A 8 -29.53 12.57 -42.02
C ARG A 8 -28.76 12.92 -40.77
N CYS A 9 -29.27 13.92 -40.04
CA CYS A 9 -28.77 14.26 -38.71
C CYS A 9 -29.19 13.16 -37.74
N PHE A 10 -28.21 12.44 -37.18
CA PHE A 10 -28.47 11.49 -36.11
C PHE A 10 -28.48 12.24 -34.79
N VAL A 11 -29.62 12.24 -34.10
CA VAL A 11 -29.74 12.73 -32.72
C VAL A 11 -29.25 11.64 -31.79
N ALA A 12 -28.10 11.86 -31.14
CA ALA A 12 -27.63 11.00 -30.06
C ALA A 12 -28.39 11.36 -28.78
N THR A 13 -29.18 10.43 -28.25
CA THR A 13 -29.87 10.60 -26.97
C THR A 13 -28.85 10.44 -25.86
N VAL A 14 -28.50 11.52 -25.17
CA VAL A 14 -27.64 11.49 -23.99
C VAL A 14 -28.51 11.22 -22.77
N ILE A 15 -28.34 10.07 -22.13
CA ILE A 15 -28.98 9.76 -20.85
C ILE A 15 -28.07 10.33 -19.75
N LEU A 16 -28.49 11.45 -19.16
CA LEU A 16 -27.82 12.06 -18.02
C LEU A 16 -28.26 11.30 -16.75
N VAL A 17 -27.38 10.49 -16.19
CA VAL A 17 -27.59 9.91 -14.86
C VAL A 17 -27.02 10.88 -13.82
N LEU A 18 -27.89 11.56 -13.11
CA LEU A 18 -27.53 12.40 -11.96
C LEU A 18 -27.05 11.47 -10.80
N ALA A 19 -25.76 11.34 -10.61
CA ALA A 19 -25.21 10.65 -9.46
C ALA A 19 -25.03 11.64 -8.30
N CYS A 20 -25.66 11.33 -7.19
CA CYS A 20 -25.43 12.01 -5.91
C CYS A 20 -24.03 11.64 -5.41
N SER A 21 -23.04 12.49 -5.61
CA SER A 21 -21.67 12.25 -5.16
C SER A 21 -21.56 12.62 -3.68
N ALA A 22 -21.42 11.61 -2.80
CA ALA A 22 -20.87 11.86 -1.48
C ALA A 22 -19.44 12.40 -1.63
N PRO A 23 -19.01 13.42 -0.87
CA PRO A 23 -17.69 13.97 -0.99
C PRO A 23 -16.66 12.88 -0.64
N TYR A 24 -15.77 12.56 -1.57
CA TYR A 24 -14.55 11.79 -1.29
C TYR A 24 -13.75 12.59 -0.26
N ARG A 25 -13.80 12.14 1.00
CA ARG A 25 -12.89 12.68 2.02
C ARG A 25 -11.48 12.27 1.62
N ALA A 26 -10.71 13.19 1.11
CA ALA A 26 -9.26 13.02 1.04
C ALA A 26 -8.78 12.71 2.48
N GLN A 27 -8.30 11.50 2.68
CA GLN A 27 -7.65 11.16 3.95
C GLN A 27 -6.42 12.05 4.08
N ALA A 28 -6.31 12.75 5.20
CA ALA A 28 -5.10 13.52 5.49
C ALA A 28 -3.90 12.57 5.45
N GLN A 29 -2.82 12.99 4.80
CA GLN A 29 -1.58 12.21 4.78
C GLN A 29 -1.05 12.09 6.20
N PRO A 30 -0.55 10.92 6.61
CA PRO A 30 0.06 10.73 7.91
C PRO A 30 1.21 11.73 8.12
N THR A 31 1.30 12.31 9.29
CA THR A 31 2.33 13.30 9.65
C THR A 31 3.49 12.68 10.41
N SER A 32 3.33 11.43 10.85
CA SER A 32 4.34 10.67 11.58
C SER A 32 4.45 9.24 11.03
N PRO A 33 5.64 8.63 11.00
CA PRO A 33 5.82 7.22 10.62
C PRO A 33 5.16 6.23 11.59
N LYS A 34 4.62 6.71 12.72
CA LYS A 34 3.89 5.91 13.72
C LYS A 34 2.37 5.95 13.55
N GLU A 35 1.87 6.73 12.60
CA GLU A 35 0.43 6.82 12.32
C GLU A 35 -0.01 5.76 11.32
N PRO A 36 -1.16 5.08 11.52
CA PRO A 36 -1.71 4.16 10.53
C PRO A 36 -1.84 4.81 9.15
N GLY A 37 -1.42 4.09 8.12
CA GLY A 37 -1.36 4.57 6.74
C GLY A 37 -0.04 5.24 6.36
N ALA A 38 0.87 5.49 7.31
CA ALA A 38 2.19 6.02 7.00
C ALA A 38 3.00 5.02 6.16
N PRO A 39 3.72 5.47 5.12
CA PRO A 39 4.64 4.60 4.43
C PRO A 39 5.80 4.21 5.37
N TRP A 40 6.36 3.04 5.17
CA TRP A 40 7.60 2.68 5.87
C TRP A 40 8.73 3.63 5.50
N PRO A 41 9.67 3.89 6.42
CA PRO A 41 10.81 4.75 6.14
C PRO A 41 11.74 4.12 5.10
N GLU A 42 12.37 4.97 4.31
CA GLU A 42 13.35 4.56 3.31
C GLU A 42 14.75 4.54 3.92
N TRP A 43 15.30 3.36 4.07
CA TRP A 43 16.68 3.12 4.46
C TRP A 43 17.22 1.89 3.74
N GLU A 44 18.54 1.81 3.62
CA GLU A 44 19.26 0.65 3.14
C GLU A 44 20.33 0.28 4.17
N LEU A 45 20.28 -0.95 4.67
CA LEU A 45 21.17 -1.49 5.68
C LEU A 45 21.69 -2.84 5.25
N THR A 46 22.84 -3.23 5.80
CA THR A 46 23.43 -4.55 5.53
C THR A 46 22.74 -5.61 6.38
N ASP A 47 22.30 -6.67 5.73
CA ASP A 47 21.77 -7.87 6.38
C ASP A 47 22.93 -8.73 6.91
N PHE A 48 23.03 -8.84 8.23
CA PHE A 48 24.09 -9.62 8.88
C PHE A 48 23.66 -11.03 9.32
N GLN A 49 22.47 -11.51 8.91
CA GLN A 49 21.97 -12.84 9.24
C GLN A 49 22.51 -13.91 8.28
N PRO A 50 23.43 -14.81 8.69
CA PRO A 50 24.02 -15.82 7.80
C PRO A 50 23.03 -16.82 7.21
N LYS A 51 21.83 -16.96 7.82
CA LYS A 51 20.74 -17.85 7.34
C LYS A 51 19.78 -17.13 6.41
N SER A 52 19.92 -15.81 6.25
CA SER A 52 19.13 -15.03 5.30
C SER A 52 19.56 -15.32 3.86
N LEU A 53 18.60 -15.26 2.93
CA LEU A 53 18.89 -15.41 1.49
C LEU A 53 19.78 -14.30 0.94
N ARG A 54 19.82 -13.14 1.60
CA ARG A 54 20.56 -11.95 1.18
C ARG A 54 21.63 -11.54 2.18
N PHE A 55 22.24 -12.53 2.83
CA PHE A 55 23.33 -12.30 3.77
C PHE A 55 24.44 -11.45 3.16
N ASN A 56 24.90 -10.43 3.88
CA ASN A 56 25.89 -9.44 3.48
C ASN A 56 25.49 -8.53 2.32
N GLU A 57 24.23 -8.54 1.90
CA GLU A 57 23.72 -7.55 0.94
C GLU A 57 23.17 -6.33 1.69
N THR A 58 23.27 -5.16 1.04
CA THR A 58 22.66 -3.91 1.52
C THR A 58 21.36 -3.68 0.77
N TYR A 59 20.24 -3.58 1.49
CA TYR A 59 18.91 -3.36 0.92
C TYR A 59 17.94 -2.84 1.98
N GLY A 60 16.77 -2.39 1.54
CA GLY A 60 15.76 -1.77 2.39
C GLY A 60 14.40 -2.46 2.35
N LEU A 61 13.42 -1.84 3.03
CA LEU A 61 12.08 -2.38 3.22
C LEU A 61 11.33 -2.60 1.90
N ASN A 62 11.66 -1.89 0.83
CA ASN A 62 11.02 -2.07 -0.47
C ASN A 62 11.13 -3.50 -1.06
N HIS A 63 12.11 -4.29 -0.60
CA HIS A 63 12.28 -5.69 -0.99
C HIS A 63 11.25 -6.64 -0.37
N PHE A 64 10.50 -6.16 0.62
CA PHE A 64 9.50 -6.93 1.35
C PHE A 64 8.06 -6.66 0.91
N ARG A 65 7.86 -5.82 -0.12
CA ARG A 65 6.52 -5.55 -0.69
C ARG A 65 5.81 -6.83 -1.12
N GLY A 66 4.48 -6.80 -1.03
CA GLY A 66 3.62 -7.93 -1.40
C GLY A 66 3.31 -8.89 -0.24
N ARG A 67 3.87 -8.64 0.95
CA ARG A 67 3.58 -9.40 2.17
C ARG A 67 3.52 -8.47 3.37
N VAL A 68 2.70 -8.84 4.35
CA VAL A 68 2.74 -8.19 5.67
C VAL A 68 4.14 -8.30 6.24
N THR A 69 4.64 -7.21 6.78
CA THR A 69 6.01 -7.12 7.29
C THR A 69 6.03 -6.61 8.73
N LEU A 70 6.58 -7.39 9.64
CA LEU A 70 6.90 -6.99 11.00
C LEU A 70 8.34 -6.49 11.06
N VAL A 71 8.53 -5.25 11.52
CA VAL A 71 9.84 -4.67 11.81
C VAL A 71 9.97 -4.44 13.31
N ALA A 72 11.04 -4.97 13.91
CA ALA A 72 11.38 -4.76 15.31
C ALA A 72 12.67 -3.93 15.43
N LEU A 73 12.68 -2.92 16.27
CA LEU A 73 13.87 -2.16 16.62
C LEU A 73 14.47 -2.73 17.91
N LEU A 74 15.62 -3.39 17.82
CA LEU A 74 16.19 -4.16 18.91
C LEU A 74 17.66 -3.81 19.15
N ALA A 75 18.24 -4.32 20.22
CA ALA A 75 19.66 -4.18 20.54
C ALA A 75 20.26 -5.53 20.93
N THR A 76 21.33 -5.96 20.26
CA THR A 76 21.99 -7.25 20.49
C THR A 76 22.50 -7.43 21.92
N TRP A 77 23.03 -6.38 22.53
CA TRP A 77 23.51 -6.37 23.91
C TRP A 77 22.41 -6.45 24.99
N CYS A 78 21.15 -6.40 24.59
CA CYS A 78 20.02 -6.36 25.52
C CYS A 78 19.40 -7.76 25.70
N PRO A 79 19.49 -8.39 26.88
CA PRO A 79 18.91 -9.73 27.11
C PRO A 79 17.39 -9.78 26.87
N TYR A 80 16.68 -8.70 27.16
CA TYR A 80 15.24 -8.61 26.85
C TYR A 80 15.01 -8.68 25.34
N CYS A 81 15.73 -7.90 24.53
CA CYS A 81 15.63 -7.94 23.07
C CYS A 81 15.95 -9.33 22.50
N GLN A 82 16.95 -10.04 23.07
CA GLN A 82 17.29 -11.40 22.65
C GLN A 82 16.12 -12.37 22.84
N VAL A 83 15.40 -12.26 23.98
CA VAL A 83 14.17 -13.04 24.23
C VAL A 83 13.07 -12.65 23.24
N GLN A 84 12.87 -11.35 22.98
CA GLN A 84 11.89 -10.90 22.00
C GLN A 84 12.17 -11.49 20.61
N LEU A 85 13.42 -11.49 20.19
CA LEU A 85 13.85 -12.05 18.90
C LEU A 85 13.56 -13.56 18.80
N GLU A 86 13.81 -14.34 19.86
CA GLU A 86 13.47 -15.76 19.92
C GLU A 86 11.97 -16.00 19.78
N LYS A 87 11.16 -15.15 20.42
CA LYS A 87 9.69 -15.22 20.32
C LYS A 87 9.18 -14.81 18.94
N MET A 88 9.83 -13.85 18.28
CA MET A 88 9.57 -13.54 16.88
C MET A 88 9.85 -14.75 15.97
N GLU A 89 10.97 -15.45 16.18
CA GLU A 89 11.28 -16.67 15.41
C GLU A 89 10.29 -17.79 15.68
N GLN A 90 9.81 -17.94 16.92
CA GLN A 90 8.72 -18.86 17.24
C GLN A 90 7.46 -18.50 16.44
N MET A 91 7.04 -17.23 16.47
CA MET A 91 5.86 -16.73 15.76
C MET A 91 5.99 -16.91 14.24
N ARG A 92 7.16 -16.62 13.67
CA ARG A 92 7.46 -16.87 12.26
C ARG A 92 7.26 -18.33 11.87
N LYS A 93 7.75 -19.27 12.69
CA LYS A 93 7.56 -20.70 12.47
C LYS A 93 6.10 -21.12 12.56
N GLU A 94 5.34 -20.56 13.49
CA GLU A 94 3.89 -20.81 13.60
C GLU A 94 3.14 -20.32 12.37
N PHE A 95 3.44 -19.13 11.85
CA PHE A 95 2.85 -18.62 10.62
C PHE A 95 3.19 -19.49 9.42
N ALA A 96 4.47 -19.87 9.27
CA ALA A 96 4.91 -20.74 8.19
C ALA A 96 4.21 -22.12 8.22
N ALA A 97 4.05 -22.72 9.41
CA ALA A 97 3.33 -23.98 9.59
C ALA A 97 1.86 -23.89 9.16
N ASN A 98 1.26 -22.71 9.30
CA ASN A 98 -0.11 -22.41 8.88
C ASN A 98 -0.21 -21.87 7.45
N ARG A 99 0.90 -21.83 6.69
CA ARG A 99 0.99 -21.29 5.33
C ARG A 99 0.60 -19.81 5.23
N ILE A 100 0.85 -19.04 6.28
CA ILE A 100 0.67 -17.60 6.32
C ILE A 100 2.02 -16.97 6.06
N GLU A 101 2.13 -16.22 4.97
CA GLU A 101 3.38 -15.59 4.55
C GLU A 101 3.52 -14.19 5.15
N VAL A 102 4.45 -14.06 6.08
CA VAL A 102 4.79 -12.81 6.77
C VAL A 102 6.30 -12.62 6.75
N ASN A 103 6.76 -11.43 6.45
CA ASN A 103 8.15 -11.06 6.60
C ASN A 103 8.41 -10.63 8.06
N PHE A 104 9.46 -11.18 8.65
CA PHE A 104 9.98 -10.78 9.94
C PHE A 104 11.33 -10.12 9.72
N ILE A 105 11.56 -8.99 10.37
CA ILE A 105 12.79 -8.20 10.26
C ILE A 105 13.12 -7.66 11.63
N ALA A 106 14.41 -7.66 11.99
CA ALA A 106 14.88 -6.88 13.11
C ALA A 106 16.01 -5.94 12.67
N VAL A 107 15.95 -4.71 13.16
CA VAL A 107 17.02 -3.72 13.01
C VAL A 107 17.76 -3.62 14.33
N ASN A 108 19.05 -3.96 14.30
CA ASN A 108 19.92 -3.82 15.45
C ASN A 108 20.40 -2.38 15.57
N ILE A 109 20.30 -1.80 16.74
CA ILE A 109 20.80 -0.45 17.00
C ILE A 109 22.29 -0.32 16.66
N ALA A 110 22.74 0.86 16.24
CA ALA A 110 24.14 1.08 15.83
C ALA A 110 25.17 0.61 16.88
N SER A 111 24.91 0.87 18.16
CA SER A 111 25.77 0.45 19.27
C SER A 111 25.82 -1.06 19.51
N GLY A 112 24.93 -1.83 18.90
CA GLY A 112 24.85 -3.28 19.02
C GLY A 112 25.73 -4.06 18.03
N ALA A 113 26.45 -3.39 17.15
CA ALA A 113 27.27 -4.04 16.12
C ALA A 113 28.31 -5.05 16.67
N PRO A 114 28.94 -4.85 17.83
CA PRO A 114 29.92 -5.82 18.35
C PRO A 114 29.32 -7.18 18.75
N GLU A 115 28.04 -7.25 19.10
CA GLU A 115 27.39 -8.46 19.63
C GLU A 115 26.39 -9.10 18.64
N GLN A 116 26.62 -8.98 17.33
CA GLN A 116 25.72 -9.52 16.30
C GLN A 116 25.43 -11.02 16.46
N ASP A 117 26.39 -11.79 16.97
CA ASP A 117 26.26 -13.24 17.21
C ASP A 117 25.09 -13.57 18.17
N GLU A 118 24.77 -12.66 19.08
CA GLU A 118 23.64 -12.82 19.99
C GLU A 118 22.31 -12.90 19.27
N PHE A 119 22.17 -12.27 18.10
CA PHE A 119 20.96 -12.33 17.30
C PHE A 119 21.01 -13.43 16.24
N THR A 120 22.13 -13.64 15.56
CA THR A 120 22.23 -14.61 14.46
C THR A 120 21.97 -16.04 14.89
N SER A 121 22.26 -16.37 16.17
CA SER A 121 21.98 -17.69 16.74
C SER A 121 20.48 -17.93 17.00
N ARG A 122 19.69 -16.89 17.26
CA ARG A 122 18.30 -16.98 17.76
C ARG A 122 17.23 -16.96 16.71
N CYS A 123 17.51 -16.49 15.51
CA CYS A 123 16.51 -16.42 14.44
C CYS A 123 17.10 -16.85 13.09
N SER A 124 16.25 -16.83 12.06
CA SER A 124 16.65 -17.13 10.68
C SER A 124 16.13 -16.10 9.66
N PHE A 125 15.42 -15.09 10.10
CA PHE A 125 14.95 -14.00 9.26
C PHE A 125 15.98 -12.86 9.18
N PRO A 126 15.87 -11.94 8.21
CA PRO A 126 16.83 -10.85 8.01
C PRO A 126 17.06 -10.00 9.25
N LEU A 127 18.34 -9.73 9.52
CA LEU A 127 18.83 -8.88 10.60
C LEU A 127 19.65 -7.74 10.01
N PHE A 128 19.19 -6.51 10.20
CA PHE A 128 19.85 -5.33 9.66
C PHE A 128 20.65 -4.60 10.71
N GLN A 129 21.87 -4.18 10.35
CA GLN A 129 22.70 -3.38 11.23
C GLN A 129 22.50 -1.90 10.96
N ASP A 130 21.91 -1.18 11.91
CA ASP A 130 21.81 0.28 11.84
C ASP A 130 23.19 0.93 12.01
N THR A 131 23.31 2.12 11.49
CA THR A 131 24.50 2.96 11.60
C THR A 131 24.10 4.38 11.98
N GLU A 132 25.02 5.13 12.60
CA GLU A 132 24.79 6.54 12.91
C GLU A 132 24.50 7.39 11.65
N LEU A 133 25.00 6.96 10.48
CA LEU A 133 24.79 7.68 9.22
C LEU A 133 23.39 7.48 8.66
N VAL A 134 22.85 6.26 8.75
CA VAL A 134 21.52 5.92 8.23
C VAL A 134 20.42 6.28 9.23
N ASP A 135 20.69 6.01 10.52
CA ASP A 135 19.77 6.28 11.63
C ASP A 135 18.35 5.75 11.37
N ALA A 136 18.27 4.44 11.09
CA ALA A 136 16.98 3.80 10.85
C ALA A 136 16.03 3.93 12.06
N PHE A 137 16.57 3.92 13.29
CA PHE A 137 15.78 4.18 14.49
C PHE A 137 15.18 5.58 14.47
N GLY A 138 15.94 6.60 14.09
CA GLY A 138 15.45 7.98 13.93
C GLY A 138 14.43 8.10 12.80
N LEU A 139 14.64 7.43 11.67
CA LEU A 139 13.70 7.41 10.56
C LEU A 139 12.35 6.77 10.92
N HIS A 140 12.35 5.74 11.76
CA HIS A 140 11.16 5.17 12.37
C HIS A 140 10.57 6.04 13.48
N GLN A 141 11.30 7.08 13.94
CA GLN A 141 11.02 7.81 15.17
C GLN A 141 10.85 6.87 16.39
N GLY A 142 11.53 5.72 16.35
CA GLY A 142 11.34 4.62 17.26
C GLY A 142 12.38 4.53 18.35
N GLY A 143 12.07 3.69 19.32
CA GLY A 143 12.98 3.29 20.39
C GLY A 143 13.25 1.79 20.35
N LYS A 144 14.18 1.37 21.19
CA LYS A 144 14.46 -0.05 21.42
C LYS A 144 13.22 -0.76 21.95
N ASP A 145 12.91 -1.93 21.40
CA ASP A 145 11.75 -2.77 21.68
C ASP A 145 10.42 -2.25 21.10
N ASP A 146 10.47 -1.33 20.12
CA ASP A 146 9.33 -0.93 19.35
C ASP A 146 9.08 -1.89 18.18
N TYR A 147 7.79 -2.14 17.86
CA TYR A 147 7.39 -2.96 16.71
C TYR A 147 6.48 -2.19 15.77
N TYR A 148 6.74 -2.37 14.47
CA TYR A 148 5.98 -1.77 13.37
C TYR A 148 5.43 -2.87 12.48
N ILE A 149 4.13 -2.84 12.19
CA ILE A 149 3.48 -3.79 11.31
C ILE A 149 3.01 -3.05 10.07
N TYR A 150 3.50 -3.47 8.93
CA TYR A 150 3.17 -2.90 7.63
C TYR A 150 2.38 -3.89 6.78
N ASN A 151 1.40 -3.39 6.00
CA ASN A 151 0.69 -4.19 5.02
C ASN A 151 1.55 -4.48 3.78
N GLU A 152 1.00 -5.18 2.80
CA GLU A 152 1.69 -5.58 1.56
C GLU A 152 2.12 -4.39 0.68
N ARG A 153 1.57 -3.19 0.94
CA ARG A 153 1.93 -1.94 0.26
C ARG A 153 3.04 -1.18 0.96
N GLY A 154 3.45 -1.61 2.14
CA GLY A 154 4.39 -0.90 2.98
C GLY A 154 3.76 0.28 3.73
N GLU A 155 2.45 0.22 3.98
CA GLU A 155 1.72 1.19 4.79
C GLU A 155 1.59 0.66 6.22
N LEU A 156 1.90 1.48 7.22
CA LEU A 156 1.78 1.10 8.63
C LEU A 156 0.33 0.78 8.97
N THR A 157 0.08 -0.38 9.51
CA THR A 157 -1.23 -0.77 10.04
C THR A 157 -1.29 -0.67 11.54
N ASP A 158 -0.17 -0.96 12.20
CA ASP A 158 -0.12 -0.95 13.65
C ASP A 158 1.30 -0.64 14.17
N PHE A 159 1.35 0.03 15.33
CA PHE A 159 2.56 0.39 16.04
C PHE A 159 2.45 -0.02 17.50
N PHE A 160 3.45 -0.72 18.01
CA PHE A 160 3.57 -1.14 19.41
C PHE A 160 4.80 -0.50 20.02
N PRO A 161 4.65 0.59 20.77
CA PRO A 161 5.76 1.16 21.53
C PRO A 161 6.11 0.27 22.72
N PHE A 162 7.38 0.27 23.07
CA PHE A 162 7.81 -0.36 24.32
C PHE A 162 7.07 0.25 25.51
N ARG A 163 6.45 -0.58 26.35
CA ARG A 163 5.62 -0.16 27.48
C ARG A 163 4.45 0.76 27.10
N GLY A 164 3.89 0.57 25.91
CA GLY A 164 2.66 1.22 25.48
C GLY A 164 1.42 0.70 26.21
N GLU A 165 0.25 1.25 25.85
CA GLU A 165 -1.05 0.83 26.42
C GLU A 165 -1.36 -0.65 26.13
N ARG A 166 -0.98 -1.13 24.93
CA ARG A 166 -1.08 -2.55 24.57
C ARG A 166 0.24 -3.25 24.91
N GLU A 167 0.14 -4.34 25.65
CA GLU A 167 1.31 -5.13 25.97
C GLU A 167 1.96 -5.66 24.70
N SER A 168 3.29 -5.50 24.61
CA SER A 168 4.14 -5.89 23.48
C SER A 168 5.26 -6.83 23.87
N ASP A 169 5.35 -7.25 25.16
CA ASP A 169 6.33 -8.24 25.60
C ASP A 169 5.95 -9.61 25.04
N LEU A 170 6.73 -10.13 24.10
CA LEU A 170 6.47 -11.42 23.47
C LEU A 170 6.74 -12.62 24.39
N ALA A 171 7.42 -12.42 25.52
CA ALA A 171 7.54 -13.44 26.55
C ALA A 171 6.24 -13.62 27.34
N SER A 172 5.38 -12.61 27.36
CA SER A 172 4.04 -12.65 27.92
C SER A 172 3.04 -13.27 26.92
N PRO A 173 2.13 -14.15 27.36
CA PRO A 173 1.07 -14.66 26.50
C PRO A 173 0.20 -13.55 25.87
N MET A 174 -0.05 -12.46 26.61
CA MET A 174 -0.86 -11.34 26.16
C MET A 174 -0.12 -10.54 25.07
N GLY A 175 1.13 -10.16 25.29
CA GLY A 175 1.92 -9.42 24.31
C GLY A 175 2.12 -10.22 23.02
N TYR A 176 2.39 -11.53 23.17
CA TYR A 176 2.49 -12.43 22.02
C TYR A 176 1.19 -12.50 21.21
N ALA A 177 0.04 -12.66 21.91
CA ALA A 177 -1.26 -12.70 21.26
C ALA A 177 -1.62 -11.37 20.59
N ASN A 178 -1.33 -10.23 21.23
CA ASN A 178 -1.58 -8.90 20.68
C ASN A 178 -0.83 -8.67 19.38
N LEU A 179 0.48 -8.93 19.35
CA LEU A 179 1.29 -8.73 18.15
C LEU A 179 0.89 -9.71 17.04
N LYS A 180 0.65 -10.98 17.39
CA LYS A 180 0.20 -11.99 16.44
C LYS A 180 -1.13 -11.61 15.80
N GLN A 181 -2.10 -11.12 16.58
CA GLN A 181 -3.40 -10.69 16.07
C GLN A 181 -3.26 -9.47 15.15
N ALA A 182 -2.45 -8.49 15.54
CA ALA A 182 -2.21 -7.31 14.72
C ALA A 182 -1.59 -7.67 13.36
N ILE A 183 -0.68 -8.64 13.30
CA ILE A 183 -0.13 -9.16 12.04
C ILE A 183 -1.23 -9.82 11.19
N LEU A 184 -2.14 -10.58 11.79
CA LEU A 184 -3.26 -11.22 11.07
C LEU A 184 -4.28 -10.21 10.55
N ASP A 185 -4.44 -9.07 11.23
CA ASP A 185 -5.36 -8.00 10.85
C ASP A 185 -4.76 -7.02 9.83
N ALA A 186 -3.44 -7.05 9.65
CA ALA A 186 -2.69 -6.13 8.80
C ALA A 186 -2.91 -6.27 7.28
N PRO A 187 -3.31 -7.43 6.68
CA PRO A 187 -3.44 -7.54 5.25
C PRO A 187 -4.31 -6.44 4.66
N PHE A 188 -3.83 -5.87 3.56
CA PHE A 188 -4.57 -4.84 2.84
C PHE A 188 -5.93 -5.39 2.40
N LYS A 189 -6.99 -4.82 2.95
CA LYS A 189 -8.36 -5.15 2.56
C LYS A 189 -8.67 -4.39 1.28
N SER A 190 -8.63 -5.09 0.14
CA SER A 190 -9.09 -4.53 -1.14
C SER A 190 -10.50 -3.98 -0.97
N ARG A 191 -10.67 -2.68 -1.15
CA ARG A 191 -11.99 -2.08 -1.26
C ARG A 191 -12.43 -2.17 -2.70
N LEU A 192 -13.48 -2.90 -2.97
CA LEU A 192 -14.23 -2.75 -4.21
C LEU A 192 -15.06 -1.47 -4.05
N ALA A 193 -14.60 -0.37 -4.66
CA ALA A 193 -15.39 0.83 -4.79
C ALA A 193 -16.14 0.75 -6.13
N VAL A 194 -17.45 0.88 -6.09
CA VAL A 194 -18.26 1.09 -7.29
C VAL A 194 -18.46 2.59 -7.42
N ASP A 195 -17.67 3.21 -8.29
CA ASP A 195 -17.84 4.61 -8.65
C ASP A 195 -18.73 4.71 -9.87
N THR A 196 -19.65 5.68 -9.85
CA THR A 196 -20.43 6.03 -11.03
C THR A 196 -19.57 6.92 -11.91
N VAL A 197 -19.17 6.41 -13.07
CA VAL A 197 -18.43 7.16 -14.08
C VAL A 197 -19.35 7.50 -15.25
N ALA A 198 -19.13 8.66 -15.88
CA ALA A 198 -19.84 8.99 -17.10
C ALA A 198 -19.32 8.09 -18.24
N ALA A 199 -20.21 7.34 -18.85
CA ALA A 199 -19.87 6.49 -19.98
C ALA A 199 -20.77 6.81 -21.18
N VAL A 200 -20.18 6.91 -22.36
CA VAL A 200 -20.88 7.06 -23.61
C VAL A 200 -20.77 5.77 -24.41
N LYS A 201 -21.89 5.12 -24.66
CA LYS A 201 -21.98 3.97 -25.56
C LYS A 201 -22.20 4.45 -26.97
N ILE A 202 -21.40 4.06 -27.90
CA ILE A 202 -21.50 4.37 -29.32
C ILE A 202 -21.83 3.08 -30.07
N ASP A 203 -23.05 2.98 -30.57
CA ASP A 203 -23.47 1.96 -31.55
C ASP A 203 -23.23 2.56 -32.93
N GLY A 204 -22.17 2.15 -33.61
CA GLY A 204 -21.69 2.81 -34.79
C GLY A 204 -21.19 1.83 -35.85
N ILE A 205 -20.65 2.39 -36.94
CA ILE A 205 -20.09 1.59 -38.05
C ILE A 205 -18.59 1.44 -37.86
N THR A 206 -18.08 0.22 -37.85
CA THR A 206 -16.68 -0.10 -37.80
C THR A 206 -15.87 0.68 -38.82
N GLY A 207 -14.71 1.23 -38.40
CA GLY A 207 -13.83 2.07 -39.22
C GLY A 207 -14.26 3.53 -39.33
N ARG A 208 -15.40 3.95 -38.76
CA ARG A 208 -15.80 5.36 -38.73
C ARG A 208 -15.29 6.07 -37.48
N THR A 209 -15.07 7.37 -37.67
CA THR A 209 -14.61 8.28 -36.59
C THR A 209 -15.83 9.07 -36.07
N TYR A 210 -15.97 9.08 -34.73
CA TYR A 210 -17.02 9.78 -34.01
C TYR A 210 -16.38 10.81 -33.09
N ARG A 211 -17.00 11.99 -32.98
CA ARG A 211 -16.61 13.01 -32.00
C ARG A 211 -17.60 13.01 -30.85
N ILE A 212 -17.09 12.93 -29.65
CA ILE A 212 -17.87 13.05 -28.43
C ILE A 212 -17.68 14.49 -27.95
N ASP A 213 -18.78 15.19 -27.78
CA ASP A 213 -18.80 16.55 -27.24
C ASP A 213 -19.53 16.53 -25.89
N PHE A 214 -19.16 17.45 -25.00
CA PHE A 214 -19.80 17.62 -23.69
C PHE A 214 -20.26 19.05 -23.48
N THR A 215 -21.23 19.24 -22.61
CA THR A 215 -21.66 20.55 -22.13
C THR A 215 -22.02 20.47 -20.65
N GLU A 216 -21.79 21.55 -19.95
CA GLU A 216 -22.20 21.75 -18.56
C GLU A 216 -23.62 22.37 -18.47
N ASP A 217 -24.11 22.93 -19.56
CA ASP A 217 -25.44 23.54 -19.67
C ASP A 217 -26.21 22.97 -20.88
N LEU A 218 -27.26 22.22 -20.59
CA LEU A 218 -28.14 21.61 -21.62
C LEU A 218 -29.07 22.62 -22.28
N VAL A 219 -29.26 23.79 -21.69
CA VAL A 219 -30.15 24.83 -22.21
C VAL A 219 -29.44 25.66 -23.27
N ASP A 220 -28.15 25.97 -23.10
CA ASP A 220 -27.36 26.71 -24.10
C ASP A 220 -26.66 25.75 -25.08
N LYS A 221 -27.34 25.55 -26.22
CA LYS A 221 -26.82 24.70 -27.30
C LYS A 221 -25.51 25.15 -27.93
N LYS A 222 -24.97 26.32 -27.59
CA LYS A 222 -23.72 26.86 -28.13
C LYS A 222 -22.49 26.49 -27.29
N GLN A 223 -22.68 25.89 -26.12
CA GLN A 223 -21.59 25.59 -25.18
C GLN A 223 -21.06 24.14 -25.27
N TRP A 224 -21.34 23.43 -26.35
CA TRP A 224 -20.77 22.09 -26.57
C TRP A 224 -19.28 22.20 -26.89
N LYS A 225 -18.47 21.49 -26.10
CA LYS A 225 -17.00 21.43 -26.23
C LYS A 225 -16.59 20.02 -26.66
N PRO A 226 -15.60 19.88 -27.55
CA PRO A 226 -15.11 18.55 -27.91
C PRO A 226 -14.42 17.90 -26.70
N LEU A 227 -14.84 16.68 -26.36
CA LEU A 227 -14.24 15.86 -25.31
C LEU A 227 -13.22 14.89 -25.91
N LYS A 228 -13.64 14.12 -26.92
CA LYS A 228 -12.81 13.07 -27.51
C LYS A 228 -13.25 12.77 -28.93
N THR A 229 -12.27 12.41 -29.76
CA THR A 229 -12.52 11.81 -31.08
C THR A 229 -12.06 10.37 -31.04
N VAL A 230 -12.92 9.43 -31.45
CA VAL A 230 -12.65 7.99 -31.46
C VAL A 230 -12.98 7.38 -32.80
N THR A 231 -12.10 6.53 -33.32
CA THR A 231 -12.40 5.66 -34.46
C THR A 231 -12.71 4.28 -33.89
N ILE A 232 -13.91 3.79 -34.16
CA ILE A 232 -14.34 2.51 -33.60
C ILE A 232 -13.91 1.36 -34.54
N ASP A 233 -13.41 0.30 -33.96
CA ASP A 233 -12.98 -0.93 -34.62
C ASP A 233 -13.98 -2.09 -34.46
N VAL A 234 -15.04 -1.84 -33.69
CA VAL A 234 -16.13 -2.76 -33.40
C VAL A 234 -17.47 -2.05 -33.52
N ASP A 235 -18.56 -2.79 -33.73
CA ASP A 235 -19.89 -2.21 -33.91
C ASP A 235 -20.43 -1.49 -32.67
N GLN A 236 -19.88 -1.81 -31.51
CA GLN A 236 -20.25 -1.22 -30.22
C GLN A 236 -19.01 -0.80 -29.45
N PHE A 237 -18.88 0.47 -29.15
CA PHE A 237 -17.77 1.07 -28.42
C PHE A 237 -18.25 1.78 -27.17
N ILE A 238 -17.54 1.62 -26.03
CA ILE A 238 -17.85 2.34 -24.80
C ILE A 238 -16.65 3.24 -24.47
N TYR A 239 -16.90 4.54 -24.44
CA TYR A 239 -15.95 5.52 -23.91
C TYR A 239 -16.30 5.82 -22.46
N VAL A 240 -15.32 5.71 -21.57
CA VAL A 240 -15.47 6.05 -20.14
C VAL A 240 -14.67 7.32 -19.87
N ASP A 241 -15.35 8.34 -19.37
CA ASP A 241 -14.72 9.62 -19.00
C ASP A 241 -14.35 9.58 -17.50
N PHE A 242 -13.11 9.25 -17.20
CA PHE A 242 -12.59 9.24 -15.85
C PHE A 242 -12.30 10.65 -15.29
N GLU A 243 -12.28 11.68 -16.15
CA GLU A 243 -12.06 13.07 -15.74
C GLU A 243 -13.34 13.77 -15.31
N ALA A 244 -14.52 13.30 -15.79
CA ALA A 244 -15.82 13.90 -15.48
C ALA A 244 -16.13 13.93 -13.96
N THR A 245 -15.52 13.04 -13.18
CA THR A 245 -15.68 12.99 -11.71
C THR A 245 -14.80 13.98 -10.95
N ARG A 246 -13.80 14.57 -11.61
CA ARG A 246 -12.86 15.53 -10.99
C ARG A 246 -13.34 16.99 -11.01
N LEU A 247 -14.39 17.29 -11.74
CA LEU A 247 -14.89 18.66 -11.95
C LEU A 247 -16.11 19.04 -11.08
N ARG A 248 -16.31 18.36 -9.95
CA ARG A 248 -17.42 18.65 -9.02
C ARG A 248 -16.93 18.86 -7.60
#